data_facdd793a87a2025b6518a55dfe92ede
#
_entry.id   facdd793a87a2025b6518a55dfe92ede
#
_cell.length_a   1.000
_cell.length_b   1.000
_cell.length_c   1.000
_cell.angle_alpha   90.00
_cell.angle_beta   90.00
_cell.angle_gamma   90.00
#
_symmetry.space_group_name_H-M   'P 1'
#
loop_
_entity.id
_entity.type
_entity.pdbx_description
1 polymer ?
#
loop_
_entity_poly.entity_id
_entity_poly.type
_entity_poly.pdbx_seq_one_letter_code
_entity_poly.pdbx_strand_id
1 'polypeptide(L)'
;MKKTYSLILFGLLLLGSFHAFGAQISTDYDHSANFSQYKTYSWLKVQAGDSLWEDRIKQDVDAQLAAKGWTKVDSNGSATISAFESTQDQQTLETFYNGFGGGWRWRGLGGDGMATTTTDVTKVGTLVVDIFDGQTQKLIWRGKQSDALSGNPDKNQQKLAKDVAGMFKHFPPSH
;
A
#
# COMPACT_ATOMS: atom_id res chain seq x y z
N MET A 1 72.01 -3.67 -16.69
CA MET A 1 70.79 -2.85 -16.69
C MET A 1 69.59 -3.75 -16.91
N LYS A 2 68.88 -4.17 -15.84
CA LYS A 2 67.72 -5.02 -15.91
C LYS A 2 66.45 -4.14 -15.67
N LYS A 3 65.58 -4.01 -16.69
CA LYS A 3 64.31 -3.29 -16.57
C LYS A 3 63.24 -4.25 -16.08
N THR A 4 62.75 -4.02 -14.85
CA THR A 4 61.59 -4.73 -14.32
C THR A 4 60.31 -4.01 -14.73
N TYR A 5 59.47 -4.69 -15.49
CA TYR A 5 58.13 -4.23 -15.86
C TYR A 5 57.17 -4.64 -14.74
N SER A 6 56.61 -3.66 -14.00
CA SER A 6 55.56 -3.87 -13.02
C SER A 6 54.22 -3.92 -13.76
N LEU A 7 53.60 -5.10 -13.78
CA LEU A 7 52.23 -5.29 -14.29
C LEU A 7 51.24 -4.90 -13.21
N ILE A 8 50.64 -3.72 -13.36
CA ILE A 8 49.49 -3.30 -12.53
C ILE A 8 48.24 -3.95 -13.10
N LEU A 9 47.78 -4.99 -12.42
CA LEU A 9 46.51 -5.66 -12.74
C LEU A 9 45.34 -4.80 -12.20
N PHE A 10 44.72 -4.02 -13.09
CA PHE A 10 43.53 -3.21 -12.77
C PHE A 10 42.31 -4.10 -12.76
N GLY A 11 41.94 -4.62 -11.59
CA GLY A 11 40.73 -5.40 -11.37
C GLY A 11 39.49 -4.52 -11.49
N LEU A 12 38.81 -4.58 -12.62
CA LEU A 12 37.54 -3.91 -12.85
C LEU A 12 36.44 -4.64 -12.04
N LEU A 13 36.09 -4.13 -10.86
CA LEU A 13 34.99 -4.63 -10.03
C LEU A 13 33.67 -4.16 -10.69
N LEU A 14 33.07 -5.04 -11.49
CA LEU A 14 31.70 -4.87 -11.99
C LEU A 14 30.73 -5.01 -10.79
N LEU A 15 30.40 -3.90 -10.16
CA LEU A 15 29.28 -3.79 -9.22
C LEU A 15 27.99 -3.91 -10.02
N GLY A 16 27.49 -5.14 -10.16
CA GLY A 16 26.15 -5.40 -10.68
C GLY A 16 25.12 -4.75 -9.75
N SER A 17 24.51 -3.66 -10.19
CA SER A 17 23.41 -3.02 -9.49
C SER A 17 22.22 -3.97 -9.53
N PHE A 18 22.00 -4.74 -8.46
CA PHE A 18 20.75 -5.45 -8.24
C PHE A 18 19.68 -4.38 -7.98
N HIS A 19 18.85 -4.10 -8.97
CA HIS A 19 17.63 -3.34 -8.78
C HIS A 19 16.66 -4.23 -7.99
N ALA A 20 16.64 -4.07 -6.67
CA ALA A 20 15.58 -4.62 -5.84
C ALA A 20 14.30 -3.86 -6.21
N PHE A 21 13.34 -4.56 -6.82
CA PHE A 21 11.97 -4.06 -6.92
C PHE A 21 11.42 -3.97 -5.48
N GLY A 22 11.51 -2.78 -4.91
CA GLY A 22 10.89 -2.49 -3.63
C GLY A 22 9.42 -2.15 -3.82
N ALA A 23 8.62 -2.34 -2.75
CA ALA A 23 7.23 -1.94 -2.74
C ALA A 23 7.07 -0.47 -3.17
N GLN A 24 6.15 -0.20 -4.09
CA GLN A 24 5.77 1.16 -4.44
C GLN A 24 4.65 1.59 -3.49
N ILE A 25 4.97 2.51 -2.58
CA ILE A 25 4.02 3.07 -1.62
C ILE A 25 3.72 4.52 -2.02
N SER A 26 2.44 4.86 -2.09
CA SER A 26 1.96 6.22 -2.27
C SER A 26 0.83 6.53 -1.30
N THR A 27 0.75 7.76 -0.83
CA THR A 27 -0.33 8.24 0.02
C THR A 27 -0.83 9.59 -0.48
N ASP A 28 -2.13 9.83 -0.30
CA ASP A 28 -2.77 11.09 -0.61
C ASP A 28 -3.85 11.39 0.43
N TYR A 29 -4.21 12.66 0.62
CA TYR A 29 -5.17 13.05 1.63
C TYR A 29 -5.88 14.37 1.28
N ASP A 30 -7.05 14.57 1.87
CA ASP A 30 -7.77 15.84 1.79
C ASP A 30 -7.08 16.89 2.66
N HIS A 31 -6.43 17.87 2.02
CA HIS A 31 -5.73 18.97 2.71
C HIS A 31 -6.66 19.87 3.54
N SER A 32 -7.98 19.79 3.34
CA SER A 32 -8.97 20.49 4.16
C SER A 32 -9.43 19.71 5.38
N ALA A 33 -9.07 18.42 5.49
CA ALA A 33 -9.50 17.56 6.58
C ALA A 33 -8.72 17.85 7.87
N ASN A 34 -9.42 18.05 8.97
CA ASN A 34 -8.80 18.17 10.29
C ASN A 34 -8.67 16.79 10.95
N PHE A 35 -7.49 16.16 10.82
CA PHE A 35 -7.24 14.83 11.35
C PHE A 35 -7.29 14.74 12.89
N SER A 36 -7.18 15.85 13.61
CA SER A 36 -7.23 15.84 15.08
C SER A 36 -8.59 15.46 15.65
N GLN A 37 -9.66 15.59 14.87
CA GLN A 37 -11.03 15.26 15.29
C GLN A 37 -11.32 13.74 15.23
N TYR A 38 -10.54 12.98 14.46
CA TYR A 38 -10.75 11.54 14.32
C TYR A 38 -10.00 10.78 15.41
N LYS A 39 -10.74 10.12 16.30
CA LYS A 39 -10.20 9.33 17.42
C LYS A 39 -10.70 7.91 17.42
N THR A 40 -11.81 7.65 16.76
CA THR A 40 -12.40 6.32 16.65
C THR A 40 -12.59 5.95 15.18
N TYR A 41 -12.53 4.67 14.89
CA TYR A 41 -12.84 4.19 13.55
C TYR A 41 -13.61 2.88 13.59
N SER A 42 -14.37 2.62 12.55
CA SER A 42 -15.02 1.33 12.28
C SER A 42 -14.69 0.85 10.87
N TRP A 43 -14.67 -0.46 10.70
CA TRP A 43 -14.48 -1.04 9.37
C TRP A 43 -15.78 -0.93 8.57
N LEU A 44 -15.68 -0.43 7.34
CA LEU A 44 -16.77 -0.37 6.39
C LEU A 44 -16.76 -1.62 5.50
N LYS A 45 -15.60 -1.94 4.91
CA LYS A 45 -15.43 -3.11 4.04
C LYS A 45 -13.96 -3.48 3.91
N VAL A 46 -13.70 -4.78 3.84
CA VAL A 46 -12.42 -5.33 3.38
C VAL A 46 -12.73 -6.33 2.28
N GLN A 47 -11.90 -6.35 1.26
CA GLN A 47 -11.97 -7.32 0.18
C GLN A 47 -10.56 -7.68 -0.27
N ALA A 48 -10.26 -8.97 -0.21
CA ALA A 48 -8.99 -9.54 -0.66
C ALA A 48 -9.23 -10.90 -1.34
N GLY A 49 -8.15 -11.60 -1.68
CA GLY A 49 -8.23 -12.90 -2.35
C GLY A 49 -8.94 -13.98 -1.54
N ASP A 50 -8.85 -13.93 -0.21
CA ASP A 50 -9.53 -14.84 0.71
C ASP A 50 -9.71 -14.18 2.10
N SER A 51 -10.52 -14.81 2.96
CA SER A 51 -10.84 -14.30 4.30
C SER A 51 -9.64 -14.24 5.25
N LEU A 52 -8.68 -15.16 5.12
CA LEU A 52 -7.46 -15.12 5.94
C LEU A 52 -6.62 -13.90 5.60
N TRP A 53 -6.60 -13.52 4.33
CA TRP A 53 -5.89 -12.34 3.87
C TRP A 53 -6.59 -11.06 4.29
N GLU A 54 -7.92 -11.02 4.25
CA GLU A 54 -8.73 -9.91 4.79
C GLU A 54 -8.45 -9.67 6.27
N ASP A 55 -8.37 -10.74 7.08
CA ASP A 55 -8.09 -10.63 8.51
C ASP A 55 -6.68 -10.11 8.79
N ARG A 56 -5.68 -10.53 8.00
CA ARG A 56 -4.31 -10.00 8.09
C ARG A 56 -4.24 -8.51 7.77
N ILE A 57 -4.92 -8.08 6.70
CA ILE A 57 -5.02 -6.66 6.34
C ILE A 57 -5.64 -5.86 7.50
N LYS A 58 -6.76 -6.34 8.06
CA LYS A 58 -7.40 -5.69 9.22
C LYS A 58 -6.44 -5.59 10.40
N GLN A 59 -5.77 -6.69 10.74
CA GLN A 59 -4.85 -6.73 11.87
C GLN A 59 -3.70 -5.72 11.71
N ASP A 60 -3.09 -5.67 10.53
CA ASP A 60 -1.96 -4.78 10.29
C ASP A 60 -2.40 -3.29 10.28
N VAL A 61 -3.55 -2.97 9.68
CA VAL A 61 -4.11 -1.60 9.68
C VAL A 61 -4.54 -1.19 11.09
N ASP A 62 -5.23 -2.07 11.82
CA ASP A 62 -5.65 -1.85 13.20
C ASP A 62 -4.44 -1.54 14.11
N ALA A 63 -3.33 -2.27 13.94
CA ALA A 63 -2.10 -2.03 14.69
C ALA A 63 -1.51 -0.64 14.40
N GLN A 64 -1.52 -0.20 13.13
CA GLN A 64 -1.01 1.13 12.76
C GLN A 64 -1.90 2.25 13.32
N LEU A 65 -3.23 2.12 13.23
CA LEU A 65 -4.16 3.12 13.76
C LEU A 65 -4.09 3.19 15.28
N ALA A 66 -4.00 2.05 15.98
CA ALA A 66 -3.80 2.01 17.42
C ALA A 66 -2.50 2.71 17.84
N ALA A 67 -1.40 2.49 17.10
CA ALA A 67 -0.12 3.18 17.35
C ALA A 67 -0.21 4.71 17.14
N LYS A 68 -1.20 5.18 16.37
CA LYS A 68 -1.51 6.61 16.19
C LYS A 68 -2.57 7.15 17.18
N GLY A 69 -2.98 6.32 18.14
CA GLY A 69 -3.93 6.69 19.18
C GLY A 69 -5.40 6.65 18.76
N TRP A 70 -5.71 5.97 17.66
CA TRP A 70 -7.08 5.74 17.22
C TRP A 70 -7.65 4.47 17.85
N THR A 71 -8.92 4.50 18.22
CA THR A 71 -9.61 3.37 18.86
C THR A 71 -10.62 2.75 17.90
N LYS A 72 -10.54 1.42 17.73
CA LYS A 72 -11.54 0.66 16.98
C LYS A 72 -12.85 0.58 17.73
N VAL A 73 -13.95 0.77 17.02
CA VAL A 73 -15.33 0.56 17.47
C VAL A 73 -16.09 -0.30 16.48
N ASP A 74 -17.17 -0.94 16.90
CA ASP A 74 -17.92 -1.85 16.03
C ASP A 74 -18.66 -1.11 14.91
N SER A 75 -19.17 0.08 15.19
CA SER A 75 -19.89 0.92 14.23
C SER A 75 -19.82 2.40 14.62
N ASN A 76 -20.20 3.28 13.69
CA ASN A 76 -20.29 4.72 13.91
C ASN A 76 -18.99 5.36 14.44
N GLY A 77 -17.83 4.86 13.99
CA GLY A 77 -16.56 5.52 14.22
C GLY A 77 -16.56 6.94 13.65
N SER A 78 -15.79 7.86 14.24
CA SER A 78 -15.57 9.19 13.66
C SER A 78 -14.96 9.13 12.27
N ALA A 79 -14.27 8.04 11.97
CA ALA A 79 -13.84 7.65 10.62
C ALA A 79 -14.32 6.26 10.27
N THR A 80 -14.42 5.94 8.98
CA THR A 80 -14.64 4.59 8.48
C THR A 80 -13.52 4.16 7.55
N ILE A 81 -13.16 2.87 7.63
CA ILE A 81 -12.02 2.31 6.90
C ILE A 81 -12.52 1.32 5.86
N SER A 82 -11.99 1.37 4.66
CA SER A 82 -12.09 0.26 3.71
C SER A 82 -10.71 -0.14 3.20
N ALA A 83 -10.56 -1.42 2.88
CA ALA A 83 -9.36 -1.93 2.26
C ALA A 83 -9.72 -2.83 1.08
N PHE A 84 -8.97 -2.69 0.02
CA PHE A 84 -9.12 -3.51 -1.19
C PHE A 84 -7.75 -4.03 -1.62
N GLU A 85 -7.63 -5.35 -1.75
CA GLU A 85 -6.43 -6.00 -2.29
C GLU A 85 -6.80 -6.71 -3.58
N SER A 86 -5.98 -6.54 -4.60
CA SER A 86 -6.13 -7.21 -5.88
C SER A 86 -4.77 -7.56 -6.47
N THR A 87 -4.73 -8.69 -7.14
CA THR A 87 -3.64 -9.08 -8.05
C THR A 87 -3.91 -8.66 -9.51
N GLN A 88 -4.99 -7.91 -9.74
CA GLN A 88 -5.45 -7.50 -11.06
C GLN A 88 -5.78 -5.99 -11.11
N ASP A 89 -5.97 -5.53 -12.32
CA ASP A 89 -6.11 -4.18 -12.81
C ASP A 89 -7.08 -3.22 -12.08
N GLN A 90 -6.88 -1.92 -12.38
CA GLN A 90 -7.69 -0.76 -12.01
C GLN A 90 -9.21 -0.96 -12.17
N GLN A 91 -9.62 -1.76 -13.14
CA GLN A 91 -11.03 -2.06 -13.43
C GLN A 91 -11.75 -2.78 -12.27
N THR A 92 -11.03 -3.64 -11.53
CA THR A 92 -11.57 -4.33 -10.36
C THR A 92 -11.75 -3.38 -9.18
N LEU A 93 -10.86 -2.38 -9.04
CA LEU A 93 -10.96 -1.34 -8.02
C LEU A 93 -12.20 -0.44 -8.25
N GLU A 94 -12.46 -0.05 -9.49
CA GLU A 94 -13.65 0.74 -9.84
C GLU A 94 -14.95 -0.01 -9.51
N THR A 95 -14.99 -1.32 -9.77
CA THR A 95 -16.14 -2.17 -9.41
C THR A 95 -16.35 -2.24 -7.91
N PHE A 96 -15.27 -2.29 -7.12
CA PHE A 96 -15.33 -2.27 -5.67
C PHE A 96 -16.02 -1.00 -5.14
N TYR A 97 -15.63 0.17 -5.66
CA TYR A 97 -16.20 1.46 -5.21
C TYR A 97 -17.60 1.75 -5.75
N ASN A 98 -17.94 1.27 -6.94
CA ASN A 98 -19.30 1.40 -7.46
C ASN A 98 -20.34 0.67 -6.61
N GLY A 99 -19.93 -0.38 -5.87
CA GLY A 99 -20.77 -1.08 -4.90
C GLY A 99 -21.13 -0.26 -3.64
N PHE A 100 -20.51 0.90 -3.41
CA PHE A 100 -20.78 1.80 -2.28
C PHE A 100 -21.81 2.90 -2.54
N GLY A 101 -22.58 2.81 -3.65
CA GLY A 101 -23.63 3.79 -3.92
C GLY A 101 -23.11 5.11 -4.47
N GLY A 102 -22.60 5.04 -5.67
CA GLY A 102 -22.50 6.08 -6.66
C GLY A 102 -21.99 7.45 -6.22
N GLY A 103 -20.83 7.82 -6.65
CA GLY A 103 -20.42 9.22 -6.60
C GLY A 103 -18.94 9.49 -6.40
N TRP A 104 -18.13 8.50 -6.19
CA TRP A 104 -16.69 8.68 -5.99
C TRP A 104 -15.96 8.82 -7.31
N ARG A 105 -15.91 10.03 -7.83
CA ARG A 105 -15.03 10.36 -8.95
C ARG A 105 -13.63 10.62 -8.43
N TRP A 106 -12.80 9.58 -8.40
CA TRP A 106 -11.38 9.73 -8.21
C TRP A 106 -10.72 10.12 -9.54
N ARG A 107 -10.32 11.39 -9.67
CA ARG A 107 -9.38 11.83 -10.71
C ARG A 107 -7.99 11.88 -10.09
N GLY A 108 -7.09 11.05 -10.53
CA GLY A 108 -5.67 11.28 -10.26
C GLY A 108 -4.77 10.12 -9.89
N LEU A 109 -5.23 8.87 -9.91
CA LEU A 109 -4.30 7.74 -9.88
C LEU A 109 -4.17 7.14 -11.28
N GLY A 110 -3.58 7.90 -12.19
CA GLY A 110 -3.03 7.39 -13.43
C GLY A 110 -1.88 6.45 -13.10
N GLY A 111 -2.15 5.16 -13.00
CA GLY A 111 -1.12 4.14 -13.03
C GLY A 111 -0.72 3.96 -14.47
N ASP A 112 0.46 4.44 -14.85
CA ASP A 112 1.09 4.03 -16.10
C ASP A 112 1.30 2.52 -16.04
N GLY A 113 0.44 1.79 -16.76
CA GLY A 113 0.57 0.38 -16.98
C GLY A 113 1.81 0.13 -17.82
N MET A 114 2.93 -0.16 -17.19
CA MET A 114 4.06 -0.75 -17.89
C MET A 114 3.73 -2.23 -18.17
N ALA A 115 3.19 -2.49 -19.34
CA ALA A 115 3.20 -3.84 -19.91
C ALA A 115 4.63 -4.22 -20.25
N THR A 116 5.31 -4.91 -19.33
CA THR A 116 6.60 -5.53 -19.63
C THR A 116 6.35 -6.98 -19.97
N THR A 117 6.51 -7.34 -21.23
CA THR A 117 6.51 -8.72 -21.70
C THR A 117 7.78 -9.41 -21.23
N THR A 118 7.72 -10.12 -20.14
CA THR A 118 8.79 -11.04 -19.72
C THR A 118 8.14 -12.37 -19.32
N THR A 119 8.74 -13.47 -19.71
CA THR A 119 8.22 -14.85 -19.61
C THR A 119 8.10 -15.36 -18.16
N ASP A 120 8.59 -14.62 -17.17
CA ASP A 120 8.34 -14.84 -15.76
C ASP A 120 7.21 -13.92 -15.29
N VAL A 121 6.00 -14.46 -15.18
CA VAL A 121 4.83 -13.71 -14.71
C VAL A 121 4.99 -13.47 -13.21
N THR A 122 5.68 -12.42 -12.84
CA THR A 122 5.69 -11.93 -11.46
C THR A 122 4.30 -11.39 -11.14
N LYS A 123 3.57 -12.09 -10.29
CA LYS A 123 2.27 -11.57 -9.79
C LYS A 123 2.54 -10.37 -8.91
N VAL A 124 1.87 -9.26 -9.20
CA VAL A 124 1.92 -8.04 -8.38
C VAL A 124 0.62 -7.94 -7.61
N GLY A 125 0.72 -7.83 -6.28
CA GLY A 125 -0.40 -7.50 -5.42
C GLY A 125 -0.48 -5.98 -5.23
N THR A 126 -1.68 -5.43 -5.27
CA THR A 126 -1.95 -4.02 -4.96
C THR A 126 -2.93 -3.96 -3.80
N LEU A 127 -2.53 -3.29 -2.71
CA LEU A 127 -3.41 -2.97 -1.58
C LEU A 127 -3.71 -1.47 -1.58
N VAL A 128 -4.99 -1.13 -1.46
CA VAL A 128 -5.47 0.23 -1.21
C VAL A 128 -6.16 0.24 0.14
N VAL A 129 -5.82 1.19 1.00
CA VAL A 129 -6.50 1.46 2.27
C VAL A 129 -7.02 2.88 2.23
N ASP A 130 -8.32 3.02 2.45
CA ASP A 130 -9.03 4.28 2.44
C ASP A 130 -9.62 4.60 3.79
N ILE A 131 -9.50 5.85 4.19
CA ILE A 131 -10.11 6.41 5.38
C ILE A 131 -11.11 7.49 4.95
N PHE A 132 -12.33 7.36 5.40
CA PHE A 132 -13.42 8.29 5.13
C PHE A 132 -13.85 8.98 6.42
N ASP A 133 -14.33 10.19 6.31
CA ASP A 133 -15.10 10.83 7.39
C ASP A 133 -16.35 10.00 7.69
N GLY A 134 -16.58 9.68 8.96
CA GLY A 134 -17.64 8.78 9.40
C GLY A 134 -19.05 9.31 9.18
N GLN A 135 -19.23 10.64 9.11
CA GLN A 135 -20.51 11.29 8.91
C GLN A 135 -20.81 11.59 7.44
N THR A 136 -19.84 12.21 6.76
CA THR A 136 -20.04 12.69 5.38
C THR A 136 -19.68 11.63 4.35
N GLN A 137 -19.01 10.58 4.77
CA GLN A 137 -18.46 9.53 3.90
C GLN A 137 -17.48 10.08 2.82
N LYS A 138 -16.92 11.26 3.07
CA LYS A 138 -15.90 11.86 2.21
C LYS A 138 -14.58 11.16 2.45
N LEU A 139 -13.86 10.81 1.37
CA LEU A 139 -12.50 10.30 1.45
C LEU A 139 -11.59 11.39 2.04
N ILE A 140 -10.89 11.06 3.13
CA ILE A 140 -9.97 12.00 3.80
C ILE A 140 -8.51 11.56 3.69
N TRP A 141 -8.25 10.26 3.48
CA TRP A 141 -6.90 9.74 3.29
C TRP A 141 -6.93 8.43 2.50
N ARG A 142 -5.92 8.21 1.69
CA ARG A 142 -5.67 6.99 0.93
C ARG A 142 -4.22 6.60 1.02
N GLY A 143 -3.96 5.33 1.34
CA GLY A 143 -2.68 4.67 1.13
C GLY A 143 -2.81 3.62 0.04
N LYS A 144 -1.83 3.56 -0.85
CA LYS A 144 -1.70 2.53 -1.88
C LYS A 144 -0.31 1.94 -1.82
N GLN A 145 -0.22 0.63 -1.92
CA GLN A 145 1.03 -0.08 -2.15
C GLN A 145 0.88 -1.07 -3.30
N SER A 146 1.96 -1.34 -4.00
CA SER A 146 2.07 -2.43 -4.97
C SER A 146 3.42 -3.11 -4.78
N ASP A 147 3.42 -4.44 -4.64
CA ASP A 147 4.65 -5.23 -4.50
C ASP A 147 4.51 -6.58 -5.21
N ALA A 148 5.63 -7.14 -5.59
CA ALA A 148 5.71 -8.48 -6.17
C ALA A 148 5.35 -9.54 -5.12
N LEU A 149 4.43 -10.43 -5.48
CA LEU A 149 4.04 -11.54 -4.62
C LEU A 149 5.06 -12.68 -4.71
N SER A 150 5.38 -13.24 -3.54
CA SER A 150 6.19 -14.46 -3.43
C SER A 150 5.29 -15.70 -3.50
N GLY A 151 5.83 -16.83 -3.96
CA GLY A 151 5.18 -18.14 -3.81
C GLY A 151 5.08 -18.62 -2.36
N ASN A 152 5.70 -17.90 -1.39
CA ASN A 152 5.69 -18.25 0.03
C ASN A 152 4.73 -17.32 0.80
N PRO A 153 3.64 -17.86 1.40
CA PRO A 153 2.64 -17.08 2.14
C PRO A 153 3.21 -16.29 3.32
N ASP A 154 4.17 -16.85 4.06
CA ASP A 154 4.77 -16.17 5.23
C ASP A 154 5.58 -14.94 4.81
N LYS A 155 6.29 -15.03 3.68
CA LYS A 155 6.99 -13.89 3.11
C LYS A 155 6.01 -12.80 2.66
N ASN A 156 4.88 -13.18 2.07
CA ASN A 156 3.85 -12.22 1.67
C ASN A 156 3.23 -11.54 2.89
N GLN A 157 3.00 -12.26 3.98
CA GLN A 157 2.50 -11.67 5.22
C GLN A 157 3.51 -10.66 5.82
N GLN A 158 4.80 -11.00 5.85
CA GLN A 158 5.84 -10.07 6.32
C GLN A 158 5.92 -8.81 5.44
N LYS A 159 5.77 -8.97 4.13
CA LYS A 159 5.70 -7.84 3.19
C LYS A 159 4.48 -6.97 3.46
N LEU A 160 3.29 -7.58 3.62
CA LEU A 160 2.06 -6.87 3.94
C LEU A 160 2.23 -5.97 5.17
N ALA A 161 2.70 -6.54 6.29
CA ALA A 161 2.91 -5.78 7.53
C ALA A 161 3.87 -4.60 7.35
N LYS A 162 4.98 -4.81 6.61
CA LYS A 162 5.94 -3.76 6.28
C LYS A 162 5.34 -2.67 5.40
N ASP A 163 4.55 -3.05 4.41
CA ASP A 163 3.98 -2.13 3.43
C ASP A 163 2.87 -1.31 4.05
N VAL A 164 2.02 -1.92 4.90
CA VAL A 164 1.03 -1.20 5.70
C VAL A 164 1.72 -0.21 6.64
N ALA A 165 2.76 -0.63 7.36
CA ALA A 165 3.53 0.28 8.20
C ALA A 165 4.14 1.44 7.38
N GLY A 166 4.60 1.17 6.17
CA GLY A 166 5.11 2.18 5.24
C GLY A 166 4.05 3.20 4.83
N MET A 167 2.83 2.76 4.50
CA MET A 167 1.71 3.64 4.18
C MET A 167 1.36 4.58 5.35
N PHE A 168 1.35 4.05 6.58
CA PHE A 168 1.00 4.81 7.77
C PHE A 168 2.17 5.60 8.39
N LYS A 169 3.36 5.55 7.80
CA LYS A 169 4.55 6.21 8.36
C LYS A 169 4.33 7.69 8.65
N HIS A 170 3.67 8.40 7.74
CA HIS A 170 3.37 9.84 7.83
C HIS A 170 1.89 10.13 8.12
N PHE A 171 1.16 9.15 8.67
CA PHE A 171 -0.22 9.31 9.10
C PHE A 171 -0.30 9.64 10.61
N PRO A 172 -1.23 10.51 11.07
CA PRO A 172 -1.98 11.45 10.23
C PRO A 172 -1.07 12.50 9.60
N PRO A 173 -1.42 13.02 8.41
CA PRO A 173 -0.61 14.07 7.79
C PRO A 173 -0.60 15.32 8.68
N SER A 174 0.58 15.95 8.77
CA SER A 174 0.74 17.24 9.44
C SER A 174 0.49 18.37 8.45
N HIS A 175 -0.28 19.36 8.85
CA HIS A 175 -0.46 20.61 8.11
C HIS A 175 0.77 21.49 8.22
#